data_ab5865b622b696b4ef87aee4a9350f5e
#
_entry.id   ab5865b622b696b4ef87aee4a9350f5e
#
_cell.length_a   1.000
_cell.length_b   1.000
_cell.length_c   1.000
_cell.angle_alpha   90.00
_cell.angle_beta   90.00
_cell.angle_gamma   90.00
#
_symmetry.space_group_name_H-M   'P 1'
#
loop_
_entity.id
_entity.type
_entity.pdbx_description
1 polymer ?
#
loop_
_entity_poly.entity_id
_entity_poly.type
_entity_poly.pdbx_seq_one_letter_code
_entity_poly.pdbx_strand_id
1 'polypeptide(L)'
;MTSMTSMTSTTSMTSQHEQATHDSQGDAVRILYCRCAYAQVVPAAVKDAVLAGLAAADRGFEMVPDLCEMAARRDPHLAELARGPGPLRIVACWPRAVQGLFVLADAPLPKQGVEILNMRTDTAETVLAAAIAAAGRTPALDATL
;
A
#
# COMPACT_ATOMS: atom_id res chain seq x y z
N MET A 1 49.96 -49.60 -2.66
CA MET A 1 49.56 -49.00 -1.49
C MET A 1 49.37 -47.60 -1.58
N THR A 2 48.26 -47.11 -1.92
CA THR A 2 48.05 -45.70 -1.98
C THR A 2 46.67 -45.42 -1.71
N SER A 3 46.38 -44.72 -0.74
CA SER A 3 45.09 -44.31 -0.45
C SER A 3 44.87 -42.97 -1.00
N MET A 4 43.88 -42.85 -1.80
CA MET A 4 43.49 -41.61 -2.28
C MET A 4 42.26 -41.14 -1.57
N THR A 5 42.41 -40.14 -0.86
CA THR A 5 41.28 -39.55 -0.19
C THR A 5 40.77 -38.45 -1.05
N SER A 6 39.65 -38.65 -1.55
CA SER A 6 39.00 -37.64 -2.28
C SER A 6 38.21 -36.77 -1.36
N MET A 7 38.61 -35.56 -1.22
CA MET A 7 37.88 -34.63 -0.45
C MET A 7 36.95 -33.86 -1.36
N THR A 8 35.74 -34.16 -1.29
CA THR A 8 34.77 -33.33 -2.01
C THR A 8 34.29 -32.28 -1.04
N SER A 9 34.74 -31.14 -1.21
CA SER A 9 34.19 -30.03 -0.47
C SER A 9 32.91 -29.63 -1.11
N THR A 10 31.87 -29.93 -0.49
CA THR A 10 30.59 -29.43 -0.91
C THR A 10 30.48 -28.07 -0.35
N THR A 11 30.66 -27.10 -1.16
CA THR A 11 30.42 -25.74 -0.77
C THR A 11 28.94 -25.56 -0.85
N SER A 12 28.29 -25.55 0.25
CA SER A 12 26.90 -25.26 0.25
C SER A 12 26.77 -23.76 0.08
N MET A 13 26.31 -23.38 -1.05
CA MET A 13 26.03 -21.99 -1.31
C MET A 13 24.71 -21.68 -0.69
N THR A 14 24.73 -21.12 0.45
CA THR A 14 23.54 -20.64 1.03
C THR A 14 23.31 -19.28 0.46
N SER A 15 22.29 -19.13 -0.25
CA SER A 15 21.97 -17.85 -0.77
C SER A 15 21.49 -16.98 0.37
N GLN A 16 22.30 -16.08 0.75
CA GLN A 16 21.92 -15.14 1.79
C GLN A 16 21.14 -13.98 1.25
N HIS A 17 20.76 -14.06 0.01
CA HIS A 17 20.09 -12.93 -0.63
C HIS A 17 18.67 -12.69 -0.10
N GLU A 18 18.05 -13.67 0.40
CA GLU A 18 16.67 -13.53 0.82
C GLU A 18 16.50 -12.83 2.14
N GLN A 19 17.49 -12.79 2.96
CA GLN A 19 17.33 -12.18 4.27
C GLN A 19 17.46 -10.67 4.25
N ALA A 20 18.14 -10.13 3.26
CA ALA A 20 18.34 -8.69 3.21
C ALA A 20 17.08 -7.92 2.84
N THR A 21 16.13 -8.57 2.21
CA THR A 21 14.92 -7.88 1.81
C THR A 21 13.85 -7.88 2.89
N HIS A 22 13.99 -8.71 3.89
CA HIS A 22 12.96 -8.81 4.90
C HIS A 22 12.98 -7.66 5.90
N ASP A 23 14.13 -7.10 6.17
CA ASP A 23 14.24 -6.06 7.18
C ASP A 23 13.71 -4.72 6.74
N SER A 24 13.68 -4.49 5.44
CA SER A 24 13.17 -3.21 4.97
C SER A 24 11.67 -3.22 4.71
N GLN A 25 11.03 -4.35 4.76
CA GLN A 25 9.59 -4.40 4.48
C GLN A 25 8.74 -3.91 5.64
N GLY A 26 9.26 -3.99 6.84
CA GLY A 26 8.51 -3.54 8.01
C GLY A 26 8.31 -2.02 8.07
N ASP A 27 9.25 -1.27 7.48
CA ASP A 27 9.17 0.18 7.49
C ASP A 27 8.62 0.72 6.19
N ALA A 28 8.42 -0.10 5.19
CA ALA A 28 7.92 0.35 3.91
C ALA A 28 6.43 0.66 3.99
N VAL A 29 6.05 1.81 3.50
CA VAL A 29 4.66 2.21 3.46
C VAL A 29 3.96 1.44 2.35
N ARG A 30 2.87 0.79 2.68
CA ARG A 30 2.02 0.12 1.69
C ARG A 30 1.06 1.15 1.11
N ILE A 31 0.90 1.13 -0.19
CA ILE A 31 0.01 2.05 -0.89
C ILE A 31 -1.13 1.27 -1.50
N LEU A 32 -2.35 1.64 -1.17
CA LEU A 32 -3.54 1.04 -1.73
C LEU A 32 -4.27 2.10 -2.56
N TYR A 33 -4.48 1.84 -3.82
CA TYR A 33 -5.17 2.75 -4.72
C TYR A 33 -6.55 2.18 -5.07
N CYS A 34 -7.59 2.97 -4.83
CA CYS A 34 -8.96 2.60 -5.18
C CYS A 34 -9.31 3.21 -6.53
N ARG A 35 -9.63 2.38 -7.50
CA ARG A 35 -9.95 2.87 -8.82
C ARG A 35 -11.33 3.51 -8.90
N CYS A 36 -12.17 3.28 -7.93
CA CYS A 36 -13.53 3.83 -7.87
C CYS A 36 -14.29 3.53 -9.16
N ALA A 37 -14.18 2.29 -9.63
CA ALA A 37 -14.68 1.91 -10.94
C ALA A 37 -16.21 1.93 -11.03
N TYR A 38 -16.87 1.59 -9.94
CA TYR A 38 -18.33 1.51 -9.94
C TYR A 38 -18.97 2.76 -9.32
N ALA A 39 -18.46 3.21 -8.21
CA ALA A 39 -19.02 4.38 -7.55
C ALA A 39 -18.76 5.67 -8.32
N GLN A 40 -17.64 5.76 -8.97
CA GLN A 40 -17.29 6.89 -9.84
C GLN A 40 -17.43 8.26 -9.17
N VAL A 41 -17.07 8.33 -7.90
CA VAL A 41 -17.18 9.59 -7.16
C VAL A 41 -15.93 10.47 -7.23
N VAL A 42 -14.85 9.93 -7.77
CA VAL A 42 -13.60 10.67 -7.94
C VAL A 42 -13.51 11.14 -9.38
N PRO A 43 -13.11 12.40 -9.62
CA PRO A 43 -12.98 12.88 -10.99
C PRO A 43 -11.97 12.02 -11.80
N ALA A 44 -12.37 11.68 -13.00
CA ALA A 44 -11.57 10.80 -13.85
C ALA A 44 -10.17 11.37 -14.09
N ALA A 45 -10.06 12.66 -14.31
CA ALA A 45 -8.76 13.28 -14.55
C ALA A 45 -7.82 13.11 -13.36
N VAL A 46 -8.33 13.21 -12.15
CA VAL A 46 -7.52 13.03 -10.94
C VAL A 46 -7.12 11.57 -10.79
N LYS A 47 -8.06 10.65 -10.97
CA LYS A 47 -7.76 9.21 -10.88
C LYS A 47 -6.67 8.82 -11.85
N ASP A 48 -6.79 9.24 -13.08
CA ASP A 48 -5.86 8.85 -14.12
C ASP A 48 -4.47 9.43 -13.89
N ALA A 49 -4.42 10.69 -13.45
CA ALA A 49 -3.14 11.34 -13.17
C ALA A 49 -2.44 10.70 -11.97
N VAL A 50 -3.18 10.38 -10.92
CA VAL A 50 -2.60 9.73 -9.74
C VAL A 50 -2.12 8.32 -10.09
N LEU A 51 -2.90 7.57 -10.82
CA LEU A 51 -2.51 6.22 -11.22
C LEU A 51 -1.26 6.25 -12.08
N ALA A 52 -1.18 7.15 -13.05
CA ALA A 52 0.00 7.28 -13.89
C ALA A 52 1.23 7.66 -13.06
N GLY A 53 1.06 8.56 -12.09
CA GLY A 53 2.16 8.95 -11.21
C GLY A 53 2.62 7.82 -10.30
N LEU A 54 1.71 7.03 -9.78
CA LEU A 54 2.06 5.87 -8.96
C LEU A 54 2.80 4.83 -9.78
N ALA A 55 2.35 4.58 -11.00
CA ALA A 55 2.99 3.62 -11.87
C ALA A 55 4.41 4.07 -12.26
N ALA A 56 4.63 5.36 -12.38
CA ALA A 56 5.94 5.91 -12.73
C ALA A 56 6.88 6.05 -11.54
N ALA A 57 6.36 5.98 -10.33
CA ALA A 57 7.16 6.30 -9.15
C ALA A 57 8.09 5.20 -8.67
N ASP A 58 8.22 4.12 -9.38
CA ASP A 58 9.10 3.01 -9.00
C ASP A 58 8.87 2.52 -7.57
N ARG A 59 7.65 2.57 -7.11
CA ARG A 59 7.25 2.05 -5.82
C ARG A 59 6.08 1.12 -6.03
N GLY A 60 6.08 0.01 -5.30
CA GLY A 60 4.97 -0.92 -5.39
C GLY A 60 3.70 -0.34 -4.79
N PHE A 61 2.59 -0.60 -5.43
CA PHE A 61 1.27 -0.26 -4.86
C PHE A 61 0.26 -1.31 -5.30
N GLU A 62 -0.79 -1.42 -4.51
CA GLU A 62 -1.87 -2.34 -4.83
C GLU A 62 -3.06 -1.54 -5.34
N MET A 63 -3.70 -2.00 -6.39
CA MET A 63 -4.86 -1.35 -6.94
C MET A 63 -6.07 -2.25 -6.77
N VAL A 64 -7.14 -1.69 -6.25
CA VAL A 64 -8.41 -2.41 -6.16
C VAL A 64 -9.46 -1.70 -7.03
N PRO A 65 -10.39 -2.42 -7.59
CA PRO A 65 -11.37 -1.83 -8.50
C PRO A 65 -12.33 -0.86 -7.80
N ASP A 66 -12.80 -1.21 -6.63
CA ASP A 66 -13.75 -0.34 -5.93
C ASP A 66 -13.93 -0.80 -4.50
N LEU A 67 -13.53 0.04 -3.55
CA LEU A 67 -13.65 -0.30 -2.13
C LEU A 67 -15.12 -0.37 -1.69
N CYS A 68 -15.98 0.43 -2.28
CA CYS A 68 -17.40 0.43 -1.93
C CYS A 68 -18.03 -0.93 -2.28
N GLU A 69 -17.71 -1.44 -3.44
CA GLU A 69 -18.25 -2.71 -3.89
C GLU A 69 -17.66 -3.86 -3.07
N MET A 70 -16.36 -3.79 -2.79
CA MET A 70 -15.72 -4.81 -1.97
C MET A 70 -16.30 -4.84 -0.57
N ALA A 71 -16.60 -3.68 0.02
CA ALA A 71 -17.21 -3.62 1.35
C ALA A 71 -18.63 -4.17 1.32
N ALA A 72 -19.38 -3.87 0.27
CA ALA A 72 -20.75 -4.32 0.16
C ALA A 72 -20.85 -5.85 0.14
N ARG A 73 -19.89 -6.52 -0.47
CA ARG A 73 -19.87 -7.98 -0.48
C ARG A 73 -18.98 -8.58 0.60
N ARG A 74 -18.48 -7.75 1.48
CA ARG A 74 -17.61 -8.18 2.60
C ARG A 74 -16.42 -9.00 2.13
N ASP A 75 -15.70 -8.46 1.16
CA ASP A 75 -14.56 -9.14 0.58
C ASP A 75 -13.48 -9.36 1.66
N PRO A 76 -13.03 -10.60 1.88
CA PRO A 76 -12.03 -10.88 2.90
C PRO A 76 -10.68 -10.22 2.64
N HIS A 77 -10.41 -9.78 1.43
CA HIS A 77 -9.20 -9.07 1.11
C HIS A 77 -9.08 -7.76 1.88
N LEU A 78 -10.21 -7.14 2.25
CA LEU A 78 -10.18 -5.93 3.07
C LEU A 78 -9.57 -6.21 4.45
N ALA A 79 -9.82 -7.36 5.02
CA ALA A 79 -9.21 -7.73 6.29
C ALA A 79 -7.71 -7.92 6.14
N GLU A 80 -7.27 -8.49 5.04
CA GLU A 80 -5.85 -8.65 4.77
C GLU A 80 -5.16 -7.30 4.64
N LEU A 81 -5.80 -6.36 3.96
CA LEU A 81 -5.26 -5.01 3.83
C LEU A 81 -5.18 -4.30 5.18
N ALA A 82 -6.22 -4.41 5.98
CA ALA A 82 -6.28 -3.74 7.27
C ALA A 82 -5.26 -4.31 8.26
N ARG A 83 -4.98 -5.60 8.19
CA ARG A 83 -4.10 -6.28 9.13
C ARG A 83 -2.66 -6.40 8.67
N GLY A 84 -2.34 -5.98 7.47
CA GLY A 84 -1.00 -6.13 6.94
C GLY A 84 0.03 -5.33 7.71
N PRO A 85 1.31 -5.65 7.51
CA PRO A 85 2.39 -5.02 8.26
C PRO A 85 2.69 -3.60 7.81
N GLY A 86 3.10 -2.79 8.74
CA GLY A 86 3.59 -1.45 8.46
C GLY A 86 2.52 -0.43 8.16
N PRO A 87 2.94 0.80 7.90
CA PRO A 87 2.01 1.87 7.59
C PRO A 87 1.26 1.63 6.28
N LEU A 88 0.03 2.12 6.20
CA LEU A 88 -0.81 1.97 5.03
C LEU A 88 -1.33 3.33 4.59
N ARG A 89 -1.17 3.64 3.33
CA ARG A 89 -1.76 4.82 2.72
C ARG A 89 -2.82 4.38 1.73
N ILE A 90 -4.02 4.87 1.94
CA ILE A 90 -5.15 4.54 1.08
C ILE A 90 -5.47 5.75 0.22
N VAL A 91 -5.32 5.60 -1.08
CA VAL A 91 -5.59 6.66 -2.04
C VAL A 91 -6.99 6.41 -2.60
N ALA A 92 -7.95 7.15 -2.11
CA ALA A 92 -9.36 6.89 -2.42
C ALA A 92 -10.19 8.18 -2.37
N CYS A 93 -11.30 8.16 -1.69
CA CYS A 93 -12.20 9.31 -1.58
C CYS A 93 -12.20 9.84 -0.14
N TRP A 94 -13.38 10.17 0.40
CA TRP A 94 -13.51 10.74 1.72
C TRP A 94 -12.97 9.81 2.80
N PRO A 95 -12.07 10.28 3.66
CA PRO A 95 -11.50 9.41 4.71
C PRO A 95 -12.54 8.74 5.59
N ARG A 96 -13.57 9.48 5.99
CA ARG A 96 -14.62 8.91 6.83
C ARG A 96 -15.38 7.82 6.11
N ALA A 97 -15.65 8.01 4.83
CA ALA A 97 -16.34 7.01 4.04
C ALA A 97 -15.50 5.74 3.92
N VAL A 98 -14.21 5.91 3.66
CA VAL A 98 -13.30 4.76 3.54
C VAL A 98 -13.22 4.00 4.85
N GLN A 99 -13.08 4.70 5.97
CA GLN A 99 -13.06 4.05 7.28
C GLN A 99 -14.35 3.27 7.51
N GLY A 100 -15.47 3.86 7.16
CA GLY A 100 -16.77 3.20 7.30
C GLY A 100 -16.90 1.95 6.44
N LEU A 101 -16.30 1.94 5.26
CA LEU A 101 -16.32 0.76 4.39
C LEU A 101 -15.59 -0.41 5.02
N PHE A 102 -14.45 -0.16 5.64
CA PHE A 102 -13.71 -1.22 6.33
C PHE A 102 -14.48 -1.73 7.56
N VAL A 103 -15.14 -0.83 8.28
CA VAL A 103 -15.99 -1.26 9.41
C VAL A 103 -17.16 -2.11 8.88
N LEU A 104 -17.78 -1.70 7.79
CA LEU A 104 -18.89 -2.44 7.21
C LEU A 104 -18.47 -3.85 6.79
N ALA A 105 -17.25 -3.99 6.33
CA ALA A 105 -16.72 -5.29 5.91
C ALA A 105 -16.16 -6.10 7.09
N ASP A 106 -16.36 -5.65 8.32
CA ASP A 106 -15.87 -6.30 9.52
C ASP A 106 -14.34 -6.37 9.54
N ALA A 107 -13.70 -5.36 9.00
CA ALA A 107 -12.25 -5.27 8.89
C ALA A 107 -11.78 -3.87 9.26
N PRO A 108 -12.05 -3.39 10.47
CA PRO A 108 -11.73 -2.01 10.83
C PRO A 108 -10.25 -1.71 10.69
N LEU A 109 -9.96 -0.51 10.18
CA LEU A 109 -8.59 -0.07 10.02
C LEU A 109 -7.96 0.23 11.38
N PRO A 110 -6.65 0.01 11.52
CA PRO A 110 -5.95 0.40 12.75
C PRO A 110 -6.09 1.89 13.01
N LYS A 111 -6.05 2.26 14.28
CA LYS A 111 -6.16 3.66 14.64
C LYS A 111 -4.90 4.46 14.32
N GLN A 112 -3.78 3.79 14.18
CA GLN A 112 -2.52 4.44 13.88
C GLN A 112 -1.89 3.80 12.66
N GLY A 113 -1.06 4.55 11.98
CA GLY A 113 -0.34 4.04 10.83
C GLY A 113 -1.14 3.99 9.55
N VAL A 114 -2.33 4.56 9.52
CA VAL A 114 -3.15 4.61 8.32
C VAL A 114 -3.41 6.06 7.94
N GLU A 115 -3.13 6.38 6.68
CA GLU A 115 -3.41 7.69 6.13
C GLU A 115 -4.31 7.50 4.92
N ILE A 116 -5.37 8.28 4.84
CA ILE A 116 -6.31 8.19 3.72
C ILE A 116 -6.24 9.49 2.94
N LEU A 117 -5.88 9.39 1.68
CA LEU A 117 -5.74 10.54 0.79
C LEU A 117 -7.00 10.67 -0.06
N ASN A 118 -7.51 11.90 -0.13
CA ASN A 118 -8.81 12.16 -0.72
C ASN A 118 -8.67 12.69 -2.15
N MET A 119 -8.81 11.82 -3.14
CA MET A 119 -8.76 12.21 -4.54
C MET A 119 -9.98 13.01 -4.97
N ARG A 120 -10.98 13.09 -4.13
CA ARG A 120 -12.20 13.80 -4.51
C ARG A 120 -12.06 15.31 -4.36
N THR A 121 -11.28 15.73 -3.38
CA THR A 121 -11.13 17.16 -3.10
C THR A 121 -9.73 17.70 -3.37
N ASP A 122 -8.72 16.84 -3.30
CA ASP A 122 -7.35 17.28 -3.45
C ASP A 122 -6.89 17.16 -4.91
N THR A 123 -5.88 17.91 -5.26
CA THR A 123 -5.33 17.83 -6.62
C THR A 123 -4.54 16.53 -6.78
N ALA A 124 -4.41 16.07 -8.00
CA ALA A 124 -3.62 14.88 -8.29
C ALA A 124 -2.19 15.03 -7.80
N GLU A 125 -1.60 16.20 -7.94
CA GLU A 125 -0.23 16.46 -7.50
C GLU A 125 -0.09 16.32 -5.99
N THR A 126 -1.02 16.89 -5.25
CA THR A 126 -1.02 16.81 -3.78
C THR A 126 -1.17 15.36 -3.31
N VAL A 127 -2.12 14.64 -3.90
CA VAL A 127 -2.37 13.25 -3.53
C VAL A 127 -1.14 12.40 -3.85
N LEU A 128 -0.57 12.56 -5.04
CA LEU A 128 0.55 11.76 -5.45
C LEU A 128 1.77 12.02 -4.57
N ALA A 129 2.05 13.28 -4.27
CA ALA A 129 3.18 13.64 -3.41
C ALA A 129 3.04 13.00 -2.03
N ALA A 130 1.85 13.03 -1.46
CA ALA A 130 1.60 12.43 -0.16
C ALA A 130 1.68 10.90 -0.23
N ALA A 131 1.21 10.30 -1.31
CA ALA A 131 1.22 8.85 -1.45
C ALA A 131 2.63 8.30 -1.52
N ILE A 132 3.53 8.97 -2.20
CA ILE A 132 4.89 8.47 -2.38
C ILE A 132 5.90 9.04 -1.39
N ALA A 133 5.49 9.87 -0.47
CA ALA A 133 6.39 10.45 0.52
C ALA A 133 7.01 9.37 1.39
N ALA A 134 8.20 9.61 1.89
CA ALA A 134 8.89 8.65 2.74
C ALA A 134 8.13 8.39 4.03
N ALA A 135 8.29 7.20 4.58
CA ALA A 135 7.66 6.86 5.83
C ALA A 135 8.11 7.82 6.93
N GLY A 136 7.19 8.19 7.77
CA GLY A 136 7.49 9.12 8.85
C GLY A 136 7.39 10.59 8.49
N ARG A 137 7.20 10.90 7.23
CA ARG A 137 7.06 12.29 6.84
C ARG A 137 5.58 12.56 6.63
N THR A 138 4.95 13.01 7.66
CA THR A 138 3.60 13.46 7.54
C THR A 138 3.68 14.80 6.86
N PRO A 139 3.00 15.00 5.82
CA PRO A 139 2.95 16.31 5.22
C PRO A 139 2.32 17.19 6.24
N ALA A 140 2.90 18.31 6.37
CA ALA A 140 2.43 19.20 7.37
C ALA A 140 1.16 19.84 7.00
N LEU A 141 0.29 19.13 6.67
CA LEU A 141 -0.88 19.63 6.14
C LEU A 141 -1.64 20.33 7.06
N ASP A 142 -1.67 19.90 8.03
CA ASP A 142 -2.34 20.37 9.05
C ASP A 142 -2.11 21.71 9.28
N ALA A 143 -1.08 22.02 9.08
CA ALA A 143 -0.68 23.17 9.53
C ALA A 143 -1.48 24.22 9.22
N THR A 144 -2.17 24.17 8.37
CA THR A 144 -2.77 25.25 8.04
C THR A 144 -4.01 25.45 8.40
N LEU A 145 -4.36 25.09 9.20
CA LEU A 145 -5.64 25.41 9.53
C LEU A 145 -5.83 26.25 10.46
#